data_d92c37bf47b88e40782ce3ada7b9d6d8
#
_entry.id   d92c37bf47b88e40782ce3ada7b9d6d8
#
_cell.length_a   1.000
_cell.length_b   1.000
_cell.length_c   1.000
_cell.angle_alpha   90.00
_cell.angle_beta   90.00
_cell.angle_gamma   90.00
#
_symmetry.space_group_name_H-M   'P 1'
#
loop_
_entity.id
_entity.type
_entity.pdbx_description
1 polymer ?
#
loop_
_entity_poly.entity_id
_entity_poly.type
_entity_poly.pdbx_seq_one_letter_code
_entity_poly.pdbx_strand_id
1 'polypeptide(L)'
;MKAILRRATEADAKHAASLLTELGYPSTEADARDRLVRSLRSATSYCLVAEVAAEVVGLISAELVFYFPTGSTICRITSLVVSSQHRGHGLGQKLLTAAIDFAREHH
;
A
#
# COMPACT_ATOMS: atom_id res chain seq x y z
N MET A 1 -20.60 1.75 -0.97
CA MET A 1 -19.55 0.72 -0.84
C MET A 1 -18.74 0.98 0.43
N LYS A 2 -18.60 -0.05 1.26
CA LYS A 2 -17.86 0.08 2.51
C LYS A 2 -16.47 -0.56 2.37
N ALA A 3 -15.43 0.23 2.53
CA ALA A 3 -14.06 -0.24 2.46
C ALA A 3 -13.42 -0.24 3.85
N ILE A 4 -12.64 -1.27 4.13
CA ILE A 4 -11.82 -1.36 5.33
C ILE A 4 -10.38 -1.12 4.89
N LEU A 5 -9.74 -0.12 5.48
CA LEU A 5 -8.33 0.17 5.23
C LEU A 5 -7.53 -0.39 6.39
N ARG A 6 -6.51 -1.17 6.07
CA ARG A 6 -5.67 -1.82 7.06
C ARG A 6 -4.27 -2.05 6.53
N ARG A 7 -3.36 -2.39 7.41
CA ARG A 7 -2.01 -2.77 6.99
C ARG A 7 -2.06 -4.10 6.23
N ALA A 8 -1.28 -4.20 5.15
CA ALA A 8 -1.17 -5.44 4.39
C ALA A 8 -0.46 -6.50 5.21
N THR A 9 -0.83 -7.76 4.99
CA THR A 9 -0.18 -8.91 5.57
C THR A 9 0.31 -9.85 4.46
N GLU A 10 1.08 -10.83 4.82
CA GLU A 10 1.57 -11.84 3.87
C GLU A 10 0.42 -12.57 3.16
N ALA A 11 -0.72 -12.71 3.83
CA ALA A 11 -1.91 -13.35 3.26
C ALA A 11 -2.51 -12.57 2.09
N ASP A 12 -2.13 -11.31 1.90
CA ASP A 12 -2.63 -10.48 0.80
C ASP A 12 -1.85 -10.64 -0.50
N ALA A 13 -0.87 -11.54 -0.54
CA ALA A 13 0.06 -11.67 -1.68
C ALA A 13 -0.63 -11.91 -3.02
N LYS A 14 -1.67 -12.72 -3.06
CA LYS A 14 -2.39 -13.02 -4.30
C LYS A 14 -3.03 -11.76 -4.90
N HIS A 15 -3.75 -11.00 -4.08
CA HIS A 15 -4.40 -9.76 -4.52
C HIS A 15 -3.36 -8.67 -4.83
N ALA A 16 -2.30 -8.59 -4.03
CA ALA A 16 -1.22 -7.63 -4.27
C ALA A 16 -0.55 -7.88 -5.62
N ALA A 17 -0.31 -9.15 -5.97
CA ALA A 17 0.25 -9.51 -7.27
C ALA A 17 -0.62 -9.04 -8.42
N SER A 18 -1.94 -9.23 -8.31
CA SER A 18 -2.90 -8.79 -9.33
C SER A 18 -2.90 -7.27 -9.46
N LEU A 19 -2.89 -6.55 -8.35
CA LEU A 19 -2.88 -5.09 -8.35
C LEU A 19 -1.58 -4.53 -8.94
N LEU A 20 -0.44 -5.09 -8.58
CA LEU A 20 0.85 -4.67 -9.14
C LEU A 20 0.90 -4.91 -10.64
N THR A 21 0.32 -6.02 -11.11
CA THR A 21 0.24 -6.32 -12.54
C THR A 21 -0.63 -5.29 -13.26
N GLU A 22 -1.77 -4.90 -12.69
CA GLU A 22 -2.60 -3.82 -13.25
C GLU A 22 -1.86 -2.49 -13.31
N LEU A 23 -1.00 -2.22 -12.33
CA LEU A 23 -0.22 -1.00 -12.27
C LEU A 23 0.88 -0.95 -13.34
N GLY A 24 1.20 -2.09 -13.95
CA GLY A 24 2.22 -2.18 -14.98
C GLY A 24 3.49 -2.90 -14.54
N TYR A 25 3.47 -3.52 -13.37
CA TYR A 25 4.59 -4.28 -12.82
C TYR A 25 4.19 -5.75 -12.67
N PRO A 26 4.28 -6.56 -13.75
CA PRO A 26 3.90 -7.97 -13.69
C PRO A 26 4.57 -8.67 -12.52
N SER A 27 3.78 -9.30 -11.68
CA SER A 27 4.26 -9.92 -10.44
C SER A 27 3.53 -11.22 -10.19
N THR A 28 4.27 -12.23 -9.76
CA THR A 28 3.68 -13.48 -9.29
C THR A 28 3.25 -13.33 -7.83
N GLU A 29 2.45 -14.26 -7.36
CA GLU A 29 2.08 -14.29 -5.94
C GLU A 29 3.32 -14.42 -5.05
N ALA A 30 4.31 -15.24 -5.47
CA ALA A 30 5.56 -15.41 -4.72
C ALA A 30 6.37 -14.11 -4.66
N ASP A 31 6.42 -13.35 -5.75
CA ASP A 31 7.09 -12.05 -5.78
C ASP A 31 6.42 -11.08 -4.81
N ALA A 32 5.10 -11.01 -4.85
CA ALA A 32 4.34 -10.12 -3.98
C ALA A 32 4.50 -10.51 -2.50
N ARG A 33 4.49 -11.79 -2.21
CA ARG A 33 4.69 -12.29 -0.83
C ARG A 33 6.05 -11.86 -0.30
N ASP A 34 7.09 -12.01 -1.09
CA ASP A 34 8.44 -11.61 -0.69
C ASP A 34 8.51 -10.12 -0.37
N ARG A 35 7.91 -9.30 -1.23
CA ARG A 35 7.88 -7.84 -1.03
C ARG A 35 7.08 -7.45 0.20
N LEU A 36 5.95 -8.11 0.45
CA LEU A 36 5.15 -7.87 1.65
C LEU A 36 5.92 -8.24 2.92
N VAL A 37 6.59 -9.38 2.94
CA VAL A 37 7.41 -9.81 4.08
C VAL A 37 8.52 -8.80 4.35
N ARG A 38 9.20 -8.35 3.32
CA ARG A 38 10.28 -7.36 3.46
C ARG A 38 9.74 -6.03 4.01
N SER A 39 8.59 -5.60 3.52
CA SER A 39 7.95 -4.37 4.02
C SER A 39 7.56 -4.52 5.49
N LEU A 40 7.01 -5.67 5.88
CA LEU A 40 6.59 -5.91 7.26
C LEU A 40 7.77 -5.93 8.25
N ARG A 41 8.95 -6.30 7.77
CA ARG A 41 10.19 -6.32 8.57
C ARG A 41 10.91 -4.98 8.62
N SER A 42 10.53 -4.05 7.77
CA SER A 42 11.18 -2.75 7.68
C SER A 42 10.64 -1.80 8.76
N ALA A 43 11.51 -0.96 9.30
CA ALA A 43 11.11 0.10 10.22
C ALA A 43 10.59 1.34 9.48
N THR A 44 10.84 1.46 8.17
CA THR A 44 10.55 2.66 7.39
C THR A 44 9.60 2.44 6.24
N SER A 45 9.41 1.19 5.81
CA SER A 45 8.51 0.83 4.70
C SER A 45 7.19 0.30 5.23
N TYR A 46 6.09 0.64 4.57
CA TYR A 46 4.78 0.10 4.94
C TYR A 46 3.87 0.02 3.73
N CYS A 47 2.91 -0.89 3.83
CA CYS A 47 1.92 -1.12 2.79
C CYS A 47 0.54 -1.22 3.44
N LEU A 48 -0.42 -0.44 2.92
CA LEU A 48 -1.81 -0.48 3.35
C LEU A 48 -2.67 -0.99 2.21
N VAL A 49 -3.75 -1.67 2.56
CA VAL A 49 -4.70 -2.18 1.57
C VAL A 49 -6.12 -1.73 1.89
N ALA A 50 -6.93 -1.66 0.85
CA ALA A 50 -8.36 -1.41 0.98
C ALA A 50 -9.09 -2.71 0.66
N GLU A 51 -9.95 -3.13 1.57
CA GLU A 51 -10.71 -4.36 1.47
C GLU A 51 -12.20 -4.05 1.34
N VAL A 52 -12.84 -4.65 0.35
CA VAL A 52 -14.27 -4.53 0.11
C VAL A 52 -14.84 -5.94 -0.01
N ALA A 53 -15.82 -6.27 0.83
CA ALA A 53 -16.45 -7.60 0.83
C ALA A 53 -15.41 -8.74 0.93
N ALA A 54 -14.44 -8.58 1.87
CA ALA A 54 -13.37 -9.55 2.13
C ALA A 54 -12.39 -9.73 0.97
N GLU A 55 -12.39 -8.82 -0.01
CA GLU A 55 -11.46 -8.85 -1.14
C GLU A 55 -10.61 -7.58 -1.13
N VAL A 56 -9.29 -7.73 -1.27
CA VAL A 56 -8.38 -6.59 -1.36
C VAL A 56 -8.46 -6.01 -2.77
N VAL A 57 -8.90 -4.77 -2.86
CA VAL A 57 -9.16 -4.09 -4.14
C VAL A 57 -8.31 -2.83 -4.35
N GLY A 58 -7.49 -2.49 -3.39
CA GLY A 58 -6.59 -1.35 -3.50
C GLY A 58 -5.37 -1.52 -2.61
N LEU A 59 -4.28 -0.84 -2.99
CA LEU A 59 -3.00 -0.95 -2.29
C LEU A 59 -2.24 0.36 -2.40
N ILE A 60 -1.61 0.77 -1.31
CA ILE A 60 -0.65 1.85 -1.30
C ILE A 60 0.60 1.39 -0.56
N SER A 61 1.77 1.62 -1.12
CA SER A 61 3.02 1.40 -0.44
C SER A 61 3.78 2.70 -0.29
N ALA A 62 4.48 2.85 0.84
CA ALA A 62 5.18 4.08 1.16
C ALA A 62 6.48 3.79 1.92
N GLU A 63 7.38 4.74 1.84
CA GLU A 63 8.67 4.70 2.51
C GLU A 63 8.84 6.00 3.30
N LEU A 64 9.22 5.89 4.57
CA LEU A 64 9.60 7.05 5.38
C LEU A 64 11.08 7.32 5.15
N VAL A 65 11.41 8.51 4.68
CA VAL A 65 12.78 8.87 4.30
C VAL A 65 13.25 10.05 5.14
N PHE A 66 14.39 9.88 5.79
CA PHE A 66 15.03 11.01 6.47
C PHE A 66 15.62 11.93 5.40
N TYR A 67 15.12 13.14 5.37
CA TYR A 67 15.61 14.13 4.41
C TYR A 67 16.65 15.02 5.09
N PHE A 68 17.90 14.70 4.86
CA PHE A 68 19.03 15.35 5.53
C PHE A 68 19.04 16.88 5.43
N PRO A 69 18.75 17.47 4.24
CA PRO A 69 18.84 18.95 4.12
C PRO A 69 17.97 19.73 5.09
N THR A 70 16.85 19.17 5.50
CA THR A 70 15.92 19.85 6.42
C THR A 70 15.83 19.18 7.77
N GLY A 71 16.39 17.97 7.92
CA GLY A 71 16.27 17.18 9.14
C GLY A 71 14.88 16.61 9.37
N SER A 72 14.02 16.63 8.36
CA SER A 72 12.64 16.14 8.48
C SER A 72 12.49 14.74 7.88
N THR A 73 11.40 14.07 8.24
CA THR A 73 11.02 12.81 7.62
C THR A 73 9.98 13.10 6.55
N ILE A 74 10.18 12.56 5.35
CA ILE A 74 9.20 12.66 4.26
C ILE A 74 8.59 11.29 4.00
N CYS A 75 7.31 11.29 3.60
CA CYS A 75 6.59 10.09 3.21
C CYS A 75 6.63 9.99 1.68
N ARG A 76 7.34 8.99 1.17
CA ARG A 76 7.44 8.77 -0.27
C ARG A 76 6.49 7.68 -0.68
N ILE A 77 5.51 8.00 -1.52
CA ILE A 77 4.58 7.00 -2.05
C ILE A 77 5.28 6.26 -3.18
N THR A 78 5.43 4.95 -3.03
CA THR A 78 6.12 4.11 -4.01
C THR A 78 5.18 3.37 -4.93
N SER A 79 3.95 3.12 -4.52
CA SER A 79 2.89 2.59 -5.41
C SER A 79 1.53 2.96 -4.86
N LEU A 80 0.58 3.16 -5.78
CA LEU A 80 -0.83 3.41 -5.44
C LEU A 80 -1.67 2.85 -6.58
N VAL A 81 -2.48 1.87 -6.29
CA VAL A 81 -3.31 1.21 -7.30
C VAL A 81 -4.65 0.80 -6.71
N VAL A 82 -5.70 0.98 -7.50
CA VAL A 82 -7.05 0.49 -7.19
C VAL A 82 -7.48 -0.40 -8.35
N SER A 83 -8.06 -1.55 -8.04
CA SER A 83 -8.57 -2.48 -9.03
C SER A 83 -9.46 -1.74 -10.04
N SER A 84 -9.33 -2.08 -11.32
CA SER A 84 -10.10 -1.44 -12.40
C SER A 84 -11.61 -1.50 -12.17
N GLN A 85 -12.10 -2.53 -11.48
CA GLN A 85 -13.52 -2.71 -11.17
C GLN A 85 -14.01 -1.83 -10.02
N HIS A 86 -13.09 -1.21 -9.27
CA HIS A 86 -13.40 -0.43 -8.07
C HIS A 86 -12.96 1.04 -8.17
N ARG A 87 -12.53 1.47 -9.34
CA ARG A 87 -12.15 2.88 -9.57
C ARG A 87 -13.40 3.77 -9.61
N GLY A 88 -13.19 5.05 -9.34
CA GLY A 88 -14.28 6.02 -9.35
C GLY A 88 -15.10 6.09 -8.06
N HIS A 89 -14.66 5.41 -6.99
CA HIS A 89 -15.34 5.40 -5.70
C HIS A 89 -14.52 6.08 -4.59
N GLY A 90 -13.45 6.76 -4.94
CA GLY A 90 -12.63 7.51 -3.97
C GLY A 90 -11.68 6.65 -3.15
N LEU A 91 -11.46 5.37 -3.50
CA LEU A 91 -10.56 4.49 -2.72
C LEU A 91 -9.11 4.95 -2.78
N GLY A 92 -8.64 5.43 -3.92
CA GLY A 92 -7.28 5.94 -4.05
C GLY A 92 -7.02 7.09 -3.09
N GLN A 93 -7.96 8.03 -2.99
CA GLN A 93 -7.85 9.16 -2.06
C GLN A 93 -7.88 8.69 -0.61
N LYS A 94 -8.71 7.71 -0.28
CA LYS A 94 -8.76 7.14 1.08
C LYS A 94 -7.46 6.46 1.45
N LEU A 95 -6.86 5.71 0.52
CA LEU A 95 -5.58 5.06 0.73
C LEU A 95 -4.47 6.10 0.93
N LEU A 96 -4.46 7.15 0.13
CA LEU A 96 -3.46 8.21 0.26
C LEU A 96 -3.58 8.92 1.62
N THR A 97 -4.79 9.26 2.02
CA THR A 97 -5.04 9.89 3.33
C THR A 97 -4.59 8.98 4.47
N ALA A 98 -4.91 7.68 4.39
CA ALA A 98 -4.51 6.72 5.39
C ALA A 98 -2.98 6.56 5.48
N ALA A 99 -2.29 6.59 4.35
CA ALA A 99 -0.83 6.51 4.33
C ALA A 99 -0.18 7.75 4.97
N ILE A 100 -0.73 8.93 4.70
CA ILE A 100 -0.24 10.18 5.32
C ILE A 100 -0.47 10.15 6.83
N ASP A 101 -1.65 9.72 7.27
CA ASP A 101 -1.96 9.61 8.69
C ASP A 101 -1.04 8.61 9.38
N PHE A 102 -0.79 7.47 8.75
CA PHE A 102 0.15 6.46 9.27
C PHE A 102 1.55 7.06 9.43
N ALA A 103 2.02 7.82 8.44
CA ALA A 103 3.32 8.48 8.50
C ALA A 103 3.42 9.44 9.70
N ARG A 104 2.38 10.20 9.94
CA ARG A 104 2.34 11.15 11.07
C ARG A 104 2.37 10.45 12.43
N GLU A 105 1.78 9.28 12.54
CA GLU A 105 1.70 8.51 13.78
C GLU A 105 2.98 7.76 14.10
N HIS A 106 3.83 7.49 13.10
CA HIS A 106 4.96 6.57 13.21
C HIS A 106 6.34 7.22 13.07
N HIS A 107 6.44 8.52 13.20
CA HIS A 107 7.76 9.17 13.24
C HIS A 107 7.83 10.40 14.13
#